data_16ef41e5d327216d5fcbd449b27ef533
#
_entry.id   16ef41e5d327216d5fcbd449b27ef533
#
_cell.length_a   1.000
_cell.length_b   1.000
_cell.length_c   1.000
_cell.angle_alpha   90.00
_cell.angle_beta   90.00
_cell.angle_gamma   90.00
#
_symmetry.space_group_name_H-M   'P 1'
#
loop_
_entity.id
_entity.type
_entity.pdbx_description
1 polymer ?
#
loop_
_entity_poly.entity_id
_entity_poly.type
_entity_poly.pdbx_seq_one_letter_code
_entity_poly.pdbx_strand_id
1 'polypeptide(L)'
;MITDLHLLVIHFPIALLSIAVLFDFLFYFTEKEGLTGASWWTMFFGVISCFVAVITGFVSDSLYEHLFDTWPLWENHGMVQILSFLLFVLLFYIKVYHSKTIKHYPITYLIISGLFVLILFYGAHLGAVLSGRA
;
A
#
# COMPACT_ATOMS: atom_id res chain seq x y z
N MET A 1 -16.88 -11.71 12.62
CA MET A 1 -15.80 -12.62 12.24
C MET A 1 -15.06 -12.19 10.98
N ILE A 2 -15.76 -11.96 9.87
CA ILE A 2 -15.12 -11.47 8.62
C ILE A 2 -14.52 -10.06 8.82
N THR A 3 -15.21 -9.17 9.53
CA THR A 3 -14.71 -7.83 9.86
C THR A 3 -13.42 -7.89 10.68
N ASP A 4 -13.34 -8.82 11.63
CA ASP A 4 -12.14 -8.99 12.44
C ASP A 4 -10.98 -9.52 11.61
N LEU A 5 -11.27 -10.43 10.68
CA LEU A 5 -10.27 -10.96 9.75
C LEU A 5 -9.73 -9.84 8.86
N HIS A 6 -10.61 -8.99 8.34
CA HIS A 6 -10.19 -7.85 7.53
C HIS A 6 -9.26 -6.91 8.34
N LEU A 7 -9.63 -6.60 9.58
CA LEU A 7 -8.81 -5.75 10.44
C LEU A 7 -7.43 -6.36 10.69
N LEU A 8 -7.35 -7.68 10.83
CA LEU A 8 -6.08 -8.37 11.00
C LEU A 8 -5.24 -8.30 9.71
N VAL A 9 -5.87 -8.55 8.57
CA VAL A 9 -5.19 -8.65 7.28
C VAL A 9 -4.64 -7.30 6.82
N ILE A 10 -5.32 -6.18 7.09
CA ILE A 10 -4.91 -4.86 6.59
C ILE A 10 -3.57 -4.37 7.15
N HIS A 11 -3.14 -4.92 8.28
CA HIS A 11 -1.85 -4.51 8.85
C HIS A 11 -0.66 -5.03 8.03
N PHE A 12 -0.81 -6.13 7.32
CA PHE A 12 0.27 -6.69 6.50
C PHE A 12 0.69 -5.78 5.34
N PRO A 13 -0.24 -5.30 4.48
CA PRO A 13 0.19 -4.42 3.39
C PRO A 13 0.76 -3.10 3.89
N ILE A 14 0.20 -2.54 4.96
CA ILE A 14 0.70 -1.28 5.52
C ILE A 14 2.16 -1.46 5.97
N ALA A 15 2.46 -2.49 6.73
CA ALA A 15 3.80 -2.77 7.20
C ALA A 15 4.75 -3.11 6.06
N LEU A 16 4.36 -4.03 5.19
CA LEU A 16 5.24 -4.53 4.13
C LEU A 16 5.57 -3.46 3.09
N LEU A 17 4.57 -2.69 2.65
CA LEU A 17 4.79 -1.65 1.64
C LEU A 17 5.61 -0.49 2.22
N SER A 18 5.36 -0.11 3.47
CA SER A 18 6.13 0.93 4.14
C SER A 18 7.59 0.53 4.32
N ILE A 19 7.84 -0.71 4.73
CA ILE A 19 9.20 -1.24 4.91
C ILE A 19 9.90 -1.37 3.57
N ALA A 20 9.20 -1.79 2.51
CA ALA A 20 9.79 -1.87 1.17
C ALA A 20 10.31 -0.51 0.71
N VAL A 21 9.51 0.54 0.89
CA VAL A 21 9.92 1.91 0.56
C VAL A 21 11.08 2.36 1.45
N LEU A 22 11.04 2.01 2.74
CA LEU A 22 12.15 2.31 3.66
C LEU A 22 13.45 1.65 3.17
N PHE A 23 13.41 0.41 2.72
CA PHE A 23 14.59 -0.26 2.16
C PHE A 23 15.12 0.46 0.93
N ASP A 24 14.24 0.99 0.07
CA ASP A 24 14.67 1.79 -1.09
C ASP A 24 15.36 3.07 -0.66
N PHE A 25 14.85 3.77 0.37
CA PHE A 25 15.52 4.94 0.94
C PHE A 25 16.88 4.57 1.51
N LEU A 26 16.96 3.49 2.29
CA LEU A 26 18.22 3.03 2.88
C LEU A 26 19.24 2.64 1.81
N PHE A 27 18.78 2.02 0.73
CA PHE A 27 19.67 1.70 -0.39
C PHE A 27 20.25 2.96 -1.02
N TYR A 28 19.43 3.99 -1.20
CA TYR A 28 19.90 5.24 -1.79
C TYR A 28 21.05 5.86 -0.99
N PHE A 29 20.97 5.80 0.35
CA PHE A 29 21.97 6.40 1.21
C PHE A 29 23.17 5.49 1.51
N THR A 30 23.00 4.17 1.51
CA THR A 30 24.05 3.22 1.93
C THR A 30 24.62 2.39 0.80
N GLU A 31 23.92 2.29 -0.32
CA GLU A 31 24.30 1.49 -1.51
C GLU A 31 24.55 0.01 -1.22
N LYS A 32 23.97 -0.53 -0.14
CA LYS A 32 24.06 -1.95 0.20
C LYS A 32 23.13 -2.77 -0.71
N GLU A 33 23.73 -3.64 -1.54
CA GLU A 33 23.01 -4.42 -2.55
C GLU A 33 21.89 -5.29 -1.99
N GLY A 34 22.08 -5.84 -0.79
CA GLY A 34 21.04 -6.66 -0.13
C GLY A 34 19.72 -5.93 0.08
N LEU A 35 19.74 -4.60 0.19
CA LEU A 35 18.53 -3.80 0.39
C LEU A 35 17.64 -3.78 -0.84
N THR A 36 18.19 -3.87 -2.05
CA THR A 36 17.38 -3.92 -3.27
C THR A 36 16.56 -5.20 -3.35
N GLY A 37 17.16 -6.33 -3.04
CA GLY A 37 16.46 -7.61 -2.98
C GLY A 37 15.42 -7.63 -1.87
N ALA A 38 15.77 -7.12 -0.69
CA ALA A 38 14.84 -7.02 0.43
C ALA A 38 13.63 -6.16 0.08
N SER A 39 13.84 -5.01 -0.56
CA SER A 39 12.77 -4.14 -1.03
C SER A 39 11.88 -4.86 -2.06
N TRP A 40 12.48 -5.55 -3.03
CA TRP A 40 11.75 -6.26 -4.07
C TRP A 40 10.80 -7.30 -3.47
N TRP A 41 11.32 -8.19 -2.63
CA TRP A 41 10.51 -9.25 -2.02
C TRP A 41 9.46 -8.70 -1.06
N THR A 42 9.82 -7.70 -0.27
CA THR A 42 8.90 -7.08 0.68
C THR A 42 7.75 -6.39 -0.06
N MET A 43 8.05 -5.69 -1.15
CA MET A 43 7.03 -5.04 -1.97
C MET A 43 6.14 -6.07 -2.67
N PHE A 44 6.72 -7.15 -3.17
CA PHE A 44 5.97 -8.24 -3.80
C PHE A 44 4.93 -8.81 -2.84
N PHE A 45 5.35 -9.18 -1.63
CA PHE A 45 4.42 -9.70 -0.62
C PHE A 45 3.46 -8.63 -0.13
N GLY A 46 3.90 -7.38 -0.08
CA GLY A 46 3.05 -6.25 0.28
C GLY A 46 1.91 -6.04 -0.71
N VAL A 47 2.20 -6.13 -2.01
CA VAL A 47 1.17 -6.00 -3.06
C VAL A 47 0.19 -7.17 -2.99
N ILE A 48 0.66 -8.39 -2.78
CA ILE A 48 -0.21 -9.56 -2.64
C ILE A 48 -1.12 -9.40 -1.41
N SER A 49 -0.56 -9.01 -0.28
CA SER A 49 -1.35 -8.81 0.95
C SER A 49 -2.34 -7.66 0.81
N CYS A 50 -1.98 -6.62 0.07
CA CYS A 50 -2.89 -5.52 -0.23
C CYS A 50 -4.08 -6.00 -1.07
N PHE A 51 -3.84 -6.86 -2.06
CA PHE A 51 -4.89 -7.47 -2.86
C PHE A 51 -5.86 -8.26 -1.98
N VAL A 52 -5.33 -9.08 -1.06
CA VAL A 52 -6.17 -9.84 -0.12
C VAL A 52 -6.96 -8.89 0.77
N ALA A 53 -6.34 -7.83 1.26
CA ALA A 53 -7.01 -6.83 2.09
C ALA A 53 -8.15 -6.14 1.35
N VAL A 54 -7.95 -5.80 0.07
CA VAL A 54 -9.00 -5.19 -0.75
C VAL A 54 -10.18 -6.17 -0.91
N ILE A 55 -9.92 -7.45 -1.18
CA ILE A 55 -10.97 -8.46 -1.31
C ILE A 55 -11.74 -8.61 0.01
N THR A 56 -11.05 -8.73 1.13
CA THR A 56 -11.72 -8.87 2.44
C THR A 56 -12.51 -7.61 2.79
N GLY A 57 -12.01 -6.44 2.44
CA GLY A 57 -12.73 -5.17 2.61
C GLY A 57 -14.00 -5.12 1.77
N PHE A 58 -13.92 -5.59 0.52
CA PHE A 58 -15.08 -5.66 -0.37
C PHE A 58 -16.17 -6.57 0.19
N VAL A 59 -15.78 -7.75 0.68
CA VAL A 59 -16.71 -8.71 1.30
C VAL A 59 -17.34 -8.08 2.55
N SER A 60 -16.55 -7.42 3.38
CA SER A 60 -17.04 -6.75 4.57
C SER A 60 -18.05 -5.65 4.23
N ASP A 61 -17.73 -4.80 3.25
CA ASP A 61 -18.61 -3.71 2.83
C ASP A 61 -19.91 -4.23 2.20
N SER A 62 -19.85 -5.32 1.44
CA SER A 62 -21.04 -5.91 0.84
C SER A 62 -22.02 -6.43 1.90
N LEU A 63 -21.49 -6.96 3.03
CA LEU A 63 -22.33 -7.41 4.14
C LEU A 63 -23.01 -6.26 4.87
N TYR A 64 -22.44 -5.06 4.83
CA TYR A 64 -22.98 -3.87 5.48
C TYR A 64 -23.63 -2.88 4.51
N GLU A 65 -23.78 -3.25 3.25
CA GLU A 65 -24.46 -2.46 2.20
C GLU A 65 -23.82 -1.08 1.96
N HIS A 66 -22.51 -0.94 2.18
CA HIS A 66 -21.77 0.33 2.00
C HIS A 66 -21.04 0.43 0.66
N LEU A 67 -21.23 -0.55 -0.26
CA LEU A 67 -20.51 -0.61 -1.54
C LEU A 67 -20.71 0.60 -2.44
N PHE A 68 -21.86 1.25 -2.34
CA PHE A 68 -22.25 2.33 -3.27
C PHE A 68 -22.06 3.73 -2.70
N ASP A 69 -21.63 3.87 -1.44
CA ASP A 69 -21.32 5.16 -0.83
C ASP A 69 -19.87 5.55 -1.14
N THR A 70 -19.63 5.93 -2.40
CA THR A 70 -18.26 6.20 -2.87
C THR A 70 -17.87 7.68 -2.86
N TRP A 71 -18.81 8.58 -2.60
CA TRP A 71 -18.54 10.03 -2.61
C TRP A 71 -18.62 10.62 -1.21
N PRO A 72 -17.70 11.54 -0.85
CA PRO A 72 -16.51 11.92 -1.63
C PRO A 72 -15.45 10.82 -1.60
N LEU A 73 -14.73 10.63 -2.71
CA LEU A 73 -13.76 9.55 -2.86
C LEU A 73 -12.63 9.60 -1.82
N TRP A 74 -12.18 10.81 -1.50
CA TRP A 74 -11.06 10.99 -0.56
C TRP A 74 -11.45 10.76 0.90
N GLU A 75 -12.74 10.67 1.21
CA GLU A 75 -13.23 10.33 2.55
C GLU A 75 -13.66 8.88 2.68
N ASN A 76 -13.62 8.13 1.59
CA ASN A 76 -14.03 6.73 1.56
C ASN A 76 -12.80 5.83 1.74
N HIS A 77 -12.74 5.13 2.87
CA HIS A 77 -11.64 4.21 3.18
C HIS A 77 -11.41 3.18 2.07
N GLY A 78 -12.47 2.55 1.57
CA GLY A 78 -12.38 1.53 0.54
C GLY A 78 -11.77 2.07 -0.76
N MET A 79 -12.22 3.26 -1.19
CA MET A 79 -11.71 3.89 -2.41
C MET A 79 -10.25 4.30 -2.27
N VAL A 80 -9.85 4.85 -1.13
CA VAL A 80 -8.46 5.22 -0.89
C VAL A 80 -7.57 3.98 -0.86
N GLN A 81 -8.04 2.87 -0.28
CA GLN A 81 -7.28 1.62 -0.26
C GLN A 81 -7.14 1.00 -1.65
N ILE A 82 -8.19 1.04 -2.47
CA ILE A 82 -8.12 0.58 -3.86
C ILE A 82 -7.13 1.44 -4.64
N LEU A 83 -7.17 2.75 -4.47
CA LEU A 83 -6.21 3.66 -5.10
C LEU A 83 -4.79 3.33 -4.67
N SER A 84 -4.54 3.12 -3.37
CA SER A 84 -3.23 2.73 -2.85
C SER A 84 -2.75 1.43 -3.47
N PHE A 85 -3.63 0.43 -3.57
CA PHE A 85 -3.30 -0.85 -4.19
C PHE A 85 -2.86 -0.66 -5.65
N LEU A 86 -3.63 0.09 -6.43
CA LEU A 86 -3.30 0.34 -7.83
C LEU A 86 -1.99 1.10 -7.98
N LEU A 87 -1.74 2.09 -7.12
CA LEU A 87 -0.49 2.86 -7.13
C LEU A 87 0.72 1.97 -6.81
N PHE A 88 0.61 1.07 -5.83
CA PHE A 88 1.70 0.16 -5.49
C PHE A 88 1.89 -0.94 -6.53
N VAL A 89 0.82 -1.40 -7.20
CA VAL A 89 0.94 -2.30 -8.35
C VAL A 89 1.74 -1.62 -9.47
N LEU A 90 1.42 -0.36 -9.77
CA LEU A 90 2.16 0.42 -10.76
C LEU A 90 3.63 0.60 -10.35
N LEU A 91 3.86 0.93 -9.10
CA LEU A 91 5.21 1.11 -8.55
C LEU A 91 6.02 -0.19 -8.66
N PHE A 92 5.41 -1.32 -8.31
CA PHE A 92 6.06 -2.63 -8.43
C PHE A 92 6.33 -2.99 -9.88
N TYR A 93 5.40 -2.69 -10.79
CA TYR A 93 5.60 -2.89 -12.23
C TYR A 93 6.83 -2.10 -12.73
N ILE A 94 6.95 -0.83 -12.33
CA ILE A 94 8.10 0.00 -12.68
C ILE A 94 9.39 -0.62 -12.09
N LYS A 95 9.33 -1.10 -10.87
CA LYS A 95 10.48 -1.72 -10.20
C LYS A 95 10.96 -2.98 -10.92
N VAL A 96 10.05 -3.78 -11.43
CA VAL A 96 10.38 -5.04 -12.13
C VAL A 96 10.87 -4.79 -13.55
N TYR A 97 10.15 -3.96 -14.31
CA TYR A 97 10.39 -3.81 -15.75
C TYR A 97 11.15 -2.56 -16.13
N HIS A 98 11.20 -1.56 -15.27
CA HIS A 98 11.84 -0.26 -15.53
C HIS A 98 12.87 0.10 -14.46
N SER A 99 13.62 -0.88 -13.99
CA SER A 99 14.65 -0.66 -12.96
C SER A 99 15.73 0.32 -13.40
N LYS A 100 16.02 0.39 -14.70
CA LYS A 100 16.99 1.35 -15.24
C LYS A 100 16.49 2.79 -15.09
N THR A 101 15.19 3.02 -15.25
CA THR A 101 14.58 4.33 -15.05
C THR A 101 14.70 4.76 -13.59
N ILE A 102 14.50 3.84 -12.66
CA ILE A 102 14.67 4.11 -11.23
C ILE A 102 16.12 4.50 -10.93
N LYS A 103 17.09 3.78 -11.50
CA LYS A 103 18.51 4.10 -11.31
C LYS A 103 18.88 5.46 -11.88
N HIS A 104 18.22 5.89 -12.96
CA HIS A 104 18.47 7.17 -13.58
C HIS A 104 17.80 8.34 -12.81
N TYR A 105 16.63 8.10 -12.21
CA TYR A 105 15.87 9.11 -11.46
C TYR A 105 15.56 8.60 -10.04
N PRO A 106 16.59 8.36 -9.20
CA PRO A 106 16.36 7.75 -7.89
C PRO A 106 15.57 8.66 -6.95
N ILE A 107 15.83 9.97 -6.97
CA ILE A 107 15.15 10.92 -6.08
C ILE A 107 13.67 11.03 -6.46
N THR A 108 13.36 11.08 -7.76
CA THR A 108 11.97 11.12 -8.22
C THR A 108 11.23 9.86 -7.78
N TYR A 109 11.83 8.69 -7.92
CA TYR A 109 11.24 7.43 -7.47
C TYR A 109 10.97 7.46 -5.96
N LEU A 110 11.93 7.94 -5.17
CA LEU A 110 11.79 7.98 -3.71
C LEU A 110 10.68 8.94 -3.27
N ILE A 111 10.57 10.11 -3.92
CA ILE A 111 9.51 11.08 -3.63
C ILE A 111 8.14 10.47 -3.92
N ILE A 112 7.99 9.86 -5.10
CA ILE A 112 6.72 9.25 -5.51
C ILE A 112 6.34 8.10 -4.58
N SER A 113 7.29 7.21 -4.27
CA SER A 113 7.01 6.08 -3.39
C SER A 113 6.69 6.53 -1.97
N GLY A 114 7.34 7.57 -1.47
CA GLY A 114 7.03 8.17 -0.17
C GLY A 114 5.62 8.76 -0.14
N LEU A 115 5.20 9.44 -1.22
CA LEU A 115 3.83 9.96 -1.33
C LEU A 115 2.81 8.82 -1.34
N PHE A 116 3.11 7.71 -2.00
CA PHE A 116 2.22 6.54 -2.02
C PHE A 116 2.06 5.94 -0.62
N VAL A 117 3.13 5.92 0.18
CA VAL A 117 3.06 5.47 1.58
C VAL A 117 2.16 6.40 2.39
N LEU A 118 2.25 7.71 2.18
CA LEU A 118 1.38 8.66 2.87
C LEU A 118 -0.10 8.46 2.50
N ILE A 119 -0.40 8.17 1.24
CA ILE A 119 -1.75 7.83 0.80
C ILE A 119 -2.23 6.56 1.50
N LEU A 120 -1.36 5.55 1.59
CA LEU A 120 -1.67 4.30 2.27
C LEU A 120 -2.00 4.53 3.75
N PHE A 121 -1.21 5.35 4.46
CA PHE A 121 -1.46 5.70 5.85
C PHE A 121 -2.75 6.51 6.01
N TYR A 122 -3.03 7.41 5.08
CA TYR A 122 -4.29 8.16 5.11
C TYR A 122 -5.49 7.22 4.99
N GLY A 123 -5.44 6.25 4.08
CA GLY A 123 -6.48 5.23 3.96
C GLY A 123 -6.64 4.39 5.21
N ALA A 124 -5.52 4.02 5.84
CA ALA A 124 -5.54 3.28 7.10
C ALA A 124 -6.16 4.12 8.23
N HIS A 125 -5.86 5.41 8.28
CA HIS A 125 -6.47 6.33 9.25
C HIS A 125 -7.98 6.42 9.06
N LEU A 126 -8.45 6.54 7.81
CA LEU A 126 -9.89 6.54 7.53
C LEU A 126 -10.56 5.25 8.01
N GLY A 127 -9.88 4.10 7.83
CA GLY A 127 -10.38 2.82 8.32
C GLY A 127 -10.47 2.78 9.84
N ALA A 128 -9.48 3.34 10.53
CA ALA A 128 -9.48 3.42 11.99
C ALA A 128 -10.62 4.32 12.50
N VAL A 129 -10.85 5.45 11.85
CA VAL A 129 -11.96 6.35 12.19
C VAL A 129 -13.31 5.64 12.01
N LEU A 130 -13.49 4.94 10.88
CA LEU A 130 -14.72 4.20 10.60
C LEU A 130 -14.99 3.08 11.61
N SER A 131 -13.91 2.46 12.12
CA SER A 131 -14.04 1.39 13.11
C SER A 131 -14.19 1.92 14.55
N GLY A 132 -14.13 3.23 14.75
CA GLY A 132 -14.23 3.84 16.07
C GLY A 132 -12.96 3.74 16.91
N ARG A 133 -11.80 3.46 16.29
CA ARG A 133 -10.53 3.27 17.00
C ARG A 133 -9.60 4.49 16.94
N ALA A 134 -10.03 5.53 16.27
CA ALA A 134 -9.25 6.76 16.18
C ALA A 134 -10.08 7.98 16.61
#